data_d9a269f72012ff100de04ccf5b1e1859
#
_entry.id   d9a269f72012ff100de04ccf5b1e1859
#
_cell.length_a   1.000
_cell.length_b   1.000
_cell.length_c   1.000
_cell.angle_alpha   90.00
_cell.angle_beta   90.00
_cell.angle_gamma   90.00
#
_symmetry.space_group_name_H-M   'P 1'
#
loop_
_entity.id
_entity.type
_entity.pdbx_description
1 polymer ?
#
loop_
_entity_poly.entity_id
_entity_poly.type
_entity_poly.pdbx_seq_one_letter_code
_entity_poly.pdbx_strand_id
1 'polypeptide(L)'
;MALLGFLLMGCGADSASDSSPVSPVASPAGVSTVPLDGVTLAALGYLHGPAQQFSLPRTAAVTAKVDQPNNVAMVVSSPPPTEIAAYLRRALPAAGFTITADDAATTTMTFSGNGWIGSFTGNDRVSAVLLRPQ
;
A
#
# COMPACT_ATOMS: atom_id res chain seq x y z
N MET A 1 -25.03 31.15 50.40
CA MET A 1 -24.81 30.95 49.80
C MET A 1 -24.26 30.55 48.97
N ALA A 2 -24.16 30.16 48.78
CA ALA A 2 -23.65 29.78 48.01
C ALA A 2 -23.19 29.42 47.11
N LEU A 3 -23.22 29.35 47.06
CA LEU A 3 -22.89 29.08 46.24
C LEU A 3 -22.31 28.64 45.40
N LEU A 4 -22.30 28.52 45.33
CA LEU A 4 -21.87 28.23 44.58
C LEU A 4 -21.43 27.70 43.72
N GLY A 5 -21.41 27.56 43.58
CA GLY A 5 -20.94 27.10 42.70
C GLY A 5 -20.49 26.71 41.89
N PHE A 6 -20.61 26.75 41.96
CA PHE A 6 -20.25 26.47 41.08
C PHE A 6 -19.66 25.98 40.33
N LEU A 7 -19.64 25.97 40.44
CA LEU A 7 -19.17 25.63 39.67
C LEU A 7 -18.69 25.03 38.96
N LEU A 8 -18.75 24.99 39.01
CA LEU A 8 -18.40 24.47 38.22
C LEU A 8 -17.97 24.09 37.39
N MET A 9 -18.12 24.23 37.53
CA MET A 9 -17.85 23.94 36.65
C MET A 9 -17.40 23.51 35.82
N GLY A 10 -17.38 23.51 36.00
CA GLY A 10 -17.03 23.16 35.01
C GLY A 10 -16.60 22.68 34.39
N CYS A 11 -16.54 22.56 34.51
CA CYS A 11 -16.21 22.16 33.69
C CYS A 11 -15.88 21.61 33.03
N GLY A 12 -15.95 21.57 33.25
CA GLY A 12 -15.73 21.12 32.34
C GLY A 12 -15.34 20.68 31.73
N ALA A 13 -15.47 20.74 31.87
CA ALA A 13 -15.25 20.47 31.04
C ALA A 13 -14.73 20.05 30.47
N ASP A 14 -14.64 20.08 30.54
CA ASP A 14 -14.30 19.84 29.76
C ASP A 14 -13.91 19.23 29.31
N SER A 15 -13.95 19.23 29.54
CA SER A 15 -13.74 18.85 28.90
C SER A 15 -13.50 18.34 28.34
N ALA A 16 -13.46 18.33 28.47
CA ALA A 16 -13.33 17.99 27.69
C ALA A 16 -13.00 17.70 27.02
N SER A 17 -12.92 17.71 27.09
CA SER A 17 -12.75 17.60 26.23
C SER A 17 -12.30 17.27 25.62
N ASP A 18 -12.13 17.19 25.70
CA ASP A 18 -11.77 17.02 24.89
C ASP A 18 -11.41 16.56 24.31
N SER A 19 -11.42 16.37 24.48
CA SER A 19 -11.17 16.00 23.70
C SER A 19 -10.80 15.71 22.96
N SER A 20 -10.84 15.63 22.95
CA SER A 20 -10.57 15.39 22.00
C SER A 20 -9.98 15.12 21.34
N PRO A 21 -9.91 15.20 21.30
CA PRO A 21 -9.43 14.90 20.40
C PRO A 21 -8.81 14.27 19.88
N VAL A 22 -8.68 14.06 19.78
CA VAL A 22 -8.23 13.62 19.13
C VAL A 22 -8.03 12.96 18.49
N SER A 23 -8.13 12.67 18.40
CA SER A 23 -7.97 12.04 17.75
C SER A 23 -7.50 11.82 16.92
N PRO A 24 -7.40 11.95 16.75
CA PRO A 24 -6.98 11.69 15.75
C PRO A 24 -6.02 11.09 15.35
N VAL A 25 -6.05 11.06 15.47
CA VAL A 25 -5.34 10.68 15.06
C VAL A 25 -4.96 9.72 14.65
N ALA A 26 -5.13 9.42 14.78
CA ALA A 26 -4.72 8.57 14.35
C ALA A 26 -4.63 8.00 13.36
N SER A 27 -4.97 7.72 13.39
CA SER A 27 -4.92 7.24 12.60
C SER A 27 -4.17 6.94 11.61
N PRO A 28 -3.93 7.24 11.13
CA PRO A 28 -3.15 6.94 10.03
C PRO A 28 -2.04 6.04 10.27
N ALA A 29 -1.70 5.94 11.38
CA ALA A 29 -0.69 4.98 11.72
C ALA A 29 -1.19 3.63 11.30
N GLY A 30 -0.38 2.77 10.83
CA GLY A 30 -0.77 1.46 10.38
C GLY A 30 -1.35 1.44 8.99
N VAL A 31 -1.56 2.59 8.42
CA VAL A 31 -2.02 2.65 7.04
C VAL A 31 -0.87 2.29 6.12
N SER A 32 -1.14 1.44 5.14
CA SER A 32 -0.15 1.14 4.12
C SER A 32 0.29 2.40 3.43
N THR A 33 1.59 2.53 3.25
CA THR A 33 2.17 3.70 2.65
C THR A 33 2.44 3.44 1.18
N VAL A 34 1.83 4.22 0.32
CA VAL A 34 2.12 4.19 -1.11
C VAL A 34 2.98 5.40 -1.41
N PRO A 35 4.14 5.22 -2.06
CA PRO A 35 4.97 6.37 -2.42
C PRO A 35 4.20 7.36 -3.28
N LEU A 36 4.57 8.62 -3.21
CA LEU A 36 3.88 9.67 -3.96
C LEU A 36 3.95 9.43 -5.47
N ASP A 37 4.97 8.73 -5.95
CA ASP A 37 5.12 8.39 -7.35
C ASP A 37 4.46 7.06 -7.71
N GLY A 38 3.62 6.52 -6.82
CA GLY A 38 2.96 5.24 -7.01
C GLY A 38 1.46 5.35 -7.15
N VAL A 39 0.86 4.28 -7.65
CA VAL A 39 -0.58 4.14 -7.79
C VAL A 39 -0.95 2.72 -7.38
N THR A 40 -2.00 2.57 -6.57
CA THR A 40 -2.43 1.26 -6.09
C THR A 40 -3.13 0.47 -7.20
N LEU A 41 -3.21 -0.85 -7.00
CA LEU A 41 -3.99 -1.69 -7.92
C LEU A 41 -5.46 -1.27 -7.93
N ALA A 42 -5.99 -0.87 -6.78
CA ALA A 42 -7.38 -0.41 -6.72
C ALA A 42 -7.59 0.80 -7.61
N ALA A 43 -6.64 1.73 -7.63
CA ALA A 43 -6.73 2.89 -8.49
C ALA A 43 -6.59 2.53 -9.96
N LEU A 44 -5.94 1.40 -10.26
CA LEU A 44 -5.83 0.89 -11.62
C LEU A 44 -7.05 0.06 -12.05
N GLY A 45 -8.02 -0.10 -11.16
CA GLY A 45 -9.25 -0.82 -11.48
C GLY A 45 -9.29 -2.27 -11.06
N TYR A 46 -8.31 -2.74 -10.30
CA TYR A 46 -8.31 -4.12 -9.80
C TYR A 46 -9.28 -4.26 -8.63
N LEU A 47 -10.00 -5.37 -8.62
CA LEU A 47 -10.95 -5.70 -7.56
C LEU A 47 -10.42 -6.77 -6.61
N HIS A 48 -9.44 -7.53 -7.03
CA HIS A 48 -8.91 -8.66 -6.27
C HIS A 48 -7.45 -8.45 -5.96
N GLY A 49 -6.91 -9.31 -5.10
CA GLY A 49 -5.53 -9.21 -4.69
C GLY A 49 -5.35 -8.17 -3.59
N PRO A 50 -4.11 -7.83 -3.26
CA PRO A 50 -3.82 -6.79 -2.28
C PRO A 50 -3.96 -5.40 -2.93
N ALA A 51 -5.17 -5.09 -3.37
CA ALA A 51 -5.43 -3.94 -4.22
C ALA A 51 -5.12 -2.60 -3.55
N GLN A 52 -5.20 -2.54 -2.23
CA GLN A 52 -4.91 -1.32 -1.49
C GLN A 52 -3.45 -1.24 -1.05
N GLN A 53 -2.73 -2.34 -1.08
CA GLN A 53 -1.35 -2.40 -0.59
C GLN A 53 -0.33 -2.45 -1.70
N PHE A 54 -0.59 -3.22 -2.74
CA PHE A 54 0.34 -3.32 -3.86
C PHE A 54 0.18 -2.12 -4.77
N SER A 55 1.29 -1.56 -5.20
CA SER A 55 1.29 -0.40 -6.08
C SER A 55 2.35 -0.53 -7.16
N LEU A 56 2.16 0.23 -8.22
CA LEU A 56 3.11 0.35 -9.32
C LEU A 56 3.49 1.82 -9.48
N PRO A 57 4.58 2.11 -10.18
CA PRO A 57 4.90 3.51 -10.50
C PRO A 57 3.72 4.15 -11.22
N ARG A 58 3.47 5.41 -10.93
CA ARG A 58 2.34 6.13 -11.51
C ARG A 58 2.40 6.18 -13.04
N THR A 59 3.60 6.08 -13.60
CA THR A 59 3.82 6.08 -15.05
C THR A 59 3.65 4.69 -15.66
N ALA A 60 3.32 3.67 -14.87
CA ALA A 60 3.23 2.31 -15.40
C ALA A 60 2.12 2.17 -16.44
N ALA A 61 2.46 1.52 -17.53
CA ALA A 61 1.51 1.22 -18.59
C ALA A 61 1.20 -0.28 -18.56
N VAL A 62 0.04 -0.63 -18.05
CA VAL A 62 -0.40 -2.02 -17.96
C VAL A 62 -1.05 -2.41 -19.27
N THR A 63 -0.49 -3.39 -19.95
CA THR A 63 -0.96 -3.81 -21.28
C THR A 63 -1.76 -5.10 -21.25
N ALA A 64 -1.66 -5.88 -20.17
CA ALA A 64 -2.46 -7.09 -19.99
C ALA A 64 -2.76 -7.24 -18.49
N LYS A 65 -3.93 -7.79 -18.20
CA LYS A 65 -4.42 -7.81 -16.82
C LYS A 65 -5.25 -9.06 -16.59
N VAL A 66 -5.00 -9.74 -15.48
CA VAL A 66 -5.84 -10.79 -14.95
C VAL A 66 -6.25 -10.37 -13.54
N ASP A 67 -7.53 -10.41 -13.25
CA ASP A 67 -8.07 -9.92 -11.98
C ASP A 67 -9.11 -10.92 -11.48
N GLN A 68 -8.65 -11.94 -10.78
CA GLN A 68 -9.49 -13.00 -10.25
C GLN A 68 -9.23 -13.16 -8.75
N PRO A 69 -10.18 -13.74 -8.00
CA PRO A 69 -10.02 -13.85 -6.53
C PRO A 69 -8.77 -14.58 -6.09
N ASN A 70 -8.26 -15.50 -6.87
CA ASN A 70 -7.09 -16.30 -6.52
C ASN A 70 -5.92 -16.12 -7.48
N ASN A 71 -6.00 -15.14 -8.37
CA ASN A 71 -4.94 -14.93 -9.35
C ASN A 71 -5.04 -13.51 -9.89
N VAL A 72 -4.04 -12.71 -9.57
CA VAL A 72 -3.94 -11.34 -10.07
C VAL A 72 -2.62 -11.24 -10.80
N ALA A 73 -2.68 -10.82 -12.05
CA ALA A 73 -1.47 -10.71 -12.87
C ALA A 73 -1.56 -9.47 -13.74
N MET A 74 -0.40 -8.99 -14.15
CA MET A 74 -0.31 -7.84 -15.04
C MET A 74 0.98 -7.88 -15.83
N VAL A 75 0.92 -7.35 -17.03
CA VAL A 75 2.09 -7.11 -17.86
C VAL A 75 2.22 -5.60 -18.00
N VAL A 76 3.41 -5.10 -17.75
CA VAL A 76 3.70 -3.67 -17.73
C VAL A 76 4.76 -3.40 -18.79
N SER A 77 4.42 -2.53 -19.75
CA SER A 77 5.31 -2.25 -20.87
C SER A 77 6.26 -1.08 -20.61
N SER A 78 5.95 -0.22 -19.66
CA SER A 78 6.81 0.90 -19.24
C SER A 78 6.46 1.28 -17.82
N PRO A 79 7.37 1.86 -17.06
CA PRO A 79 8.78 2.12 -17.40
C PRO A 79 9.56 0.81 -17.53
N PRO A 80 10.87 0.89 -17.85
CA PRO A 80 11.69 -0.33 -18.00
C PRO A 80 11.66 -1.20 -16.74
N PRO A 81 11.82 -2.51 -16.88
CA PRO A 81 11.77 -3.42 -15.73
C PRO A 81 12.71 -3.04 -14.58
N THR A 82 13.89 -2.51 -14.87
CA THR A 82 14.82 -2.10 -13.83
C THR A 82 14.28 -0.96 -12.98
N GLU A 83 13.52 -0.05 -13.57
CA GLU A 83 12.89 1.05 -12.83
C GLU A 83 11.72 0.55 -11.99
N ILE A 84 10.96 -0.39 -12.53
CA ILE A 84 9.86 -0.99 -11.76
C ILE A 84 10.43 -1.77 -10.58
N ALA A 85 11.51 -2.53 -10.79
CA ALA A 85 12.15 -3.25 -9.70
C ALA A 85 12.65 -2.30 -8.62
N ALA A 86 13.26 -1.18 -9.00
CA ALA A 86 13.72 -0.20 -8.04
C ALA A 86 12.56 0.41 -7.25
N TYR A 87 11.43 0.66 -7.92
CA TYR A 87 10.24 1.13 -7.24
C TYR A 87 9.73 0.10 -6.24
N LEU A 88 9.64 -1.16 -6.66
CA LEU A 88 9.12 -2.22 -5.79
C LEU A 88 10.01 -2.43 -4.56
N ARG A 89 11.32 -2.28 -4.69
CA ARG A 89 12.22 -2.40 -3.55
C ARG A 89 11.92 -1.37 -2.46
N ARG A 90 11.43 -0.19 -2.85
CA ARG A 90 11.03 0.86 -1.90
C ARG A 90 9.60 0.63 -1.41
N ALA A 91 8.71 0.30 -2.33
CA ALA A 91 7.28 0.30 -2.05
C ALA A 91 6.81 -0.94 -1.30
N LEU A 92 7.36 -2.10 -1.59
CA LEU A 92 6.88 -3.34 -0.99
C LEU A 92 7.05 -3.38 0.52
N PRO A 93 8.23 -3.08 1.08
CA PRO A 93 8.35 -3.08 2.55
C PRO A 93 7.44 -2.06 3.21
N ALA A 94 7.29 -0.89 2.62
CA ALA A 94 6.43 0.16 3.17
C ALA A 94 4.96 -0.24 3.16
N ALA A 95 4.57 -1.13 2.26
CA ALA A 95 3.20 -1.59 2.12
C ALA A 95 2.92 -2.88 2.91
N GLY A 96 3.89 -3.37 3.66
CA GLY A 96 3.69 -4.55 4.50
C GLY A 96 4.09 -5.86 3.85
N PHE A 97 4.80 -5.81 2.73
CA PHE A 97 5.36 -7.01 2.10
C PHE A 97 6.80 -7.23 2.51
N THR A 98 7.21 -8.48 2.51
CA THR A 98 8.61 -8.86 2.72
C THR A 98 9.16 -9.38 1.41
N ILE A 99 10.26 -8.81 0.95
CA ILE A 99 10.95 -9.29 -0.25
C ILE A 99 11.73 -10.54 0.16
N THR A 100 11.39 -11.67 -0.42
CA THR A 100 11.99 -12.96 -0.08
C THR A 100 13.12 -13.36 -1.01
N ALA A 101 13.15 -12.80 -2.22
CA ALA A 101 14.26 -12.99 -3.15
C ALA A 101 14.30 -11.78 -4.08
N ASP A 102 15.50 -11.37 -4.45
CA ASP A 102 15.71 -10.20 -5.29
C ASP A 102 17.00 -10.41 -6.07
N ASP A 103 16.86 -10.70 -7.36
CA ASP A 103 17.99 -10.95 -8.24
C ASP A 103 18.03 -9.90 -9.33
N ALA A 104 18.94 -8.96 -9.19
CA ALA A 104 19.08 -7.86 -10.14
C ALA A 104 19.63 -8.36 -11.49
N ALA A 105 20.41 -9.43 -11.49
CA ALA A 105 21.00 -9.93 -12.73
C ALA A 105 19.95 -10.51 -13.67
N THR A 106 18.90 -11.13 -13.11
CA THR A 106 17.81 -11.71 -13.88
C THR A 106 16.56 -10.84 -13.87
N THR A 107 16.58 -9.73 -13.15
CA THR A 107 15.45 -8.83 -12.97
C THR A 107 14.23 -9.61 -12.47
N THR A 108 14.43 -10.35 -11.39
CA THR A 108 13.35 -11.11 -10.75
C THR A 108 13.29 -10.77 -9.27
N MET A 109 12.08 -10.87 -8.72
CA MET A 109 11.86 -10.60 -7.31
C MET A 109 10.68 -11.43 -6.84
N THR A 110 10.76 -11.97 -5.63
CA THR A 110 9.62 -12.61 -4.99
C THR A 110 9.37 -11.94 -3.66
N PHE A 111 8.12 -11.90 -3.27
CA PHE A 111 7.72 -11.23 -2.03
C PHE A 111 6.44 -11.84 -1.50
N SER A 112 6.20 -11.61 -0.21
CA SER A 112 4.97 -12.10 0.43
C SER A 112 4.52 -11.10 1.48
N GLY A 113 3.24 -11.09 1.77
CA GLY A 113 2.66 -10.23 2.78
C GLY A 113 1.20 -9.97 2.50
N ASN A 114 0.51 -9.48 3.51
CA ASN A 114 -0.91 -9.14 3.39
C ASN A 114 -1.77 -10.31 2.89
N GLY A 115 -1.33 -11.55 3.16
CA GLY A 115 -2.05 -12.74 2.72
C GLY A 115 -1.77 -13.17 1.29
N TRP A 116 -0.78 -12.56 0.63
CA TRP A 116 -0.48 -12.83 -0.77
C TRP A 116 0.99 -13.14 -0.99
N ILE A 117 1.26 -13.94 -2.01
CA ILE A 117 2.61 -14.19 -2.50
C ILE A 117 2.69 -13.59 -3.88
N GLY A 118 3.76 -12.87 -4.15
CA GLY A 118 3.94 -12.24 -5.44
C GLY A 118 5.28 -12.54 -6.07
N SER A 119 5.32 -12.43 -7.38
CA SER A 119 6.56 -12.50 -8.14
C SER A 119 6.58 -11.43 -9.20
N PHE A 120 7.75 -10.86 -9.41
CA PHE A 120 8.02 -9.87 -10.44
C PHE A 120 9.12 -10.43 -11.33
N THR A 121 8.90 -10.33 -12.63
CA THR A 121 9.88 -10.77 -13.62
C THR A 121 9.96 -9.72 -14.71
N GLY A 122 11.18 -9.34 -15.09
CA GLY A 122 11.40 -8.39 -16.17
C GLY A 122 12.33 -8.97 -17.23
N ASN A 123 12.15 -8.50 -18.47
CA ASN A 123 13.08 -8.79 -19.54
C ASN A 123 13.52 -7.45 -20.14
N ASP A 124 13.96 -7.43 -21.40
CA ASP A 124 14.45 -6.22 -22.03
C ASP A 124 13.37 -5.17 -22.26
N ARG A 125 12.10 -5.58 -22.28
CA ARG A 125 11.02 -4.72 -22.72
C ARG A 125 9.87 -4.59 -21.77
N VAL A 126 9.46 -5.69 -21.14
CA VAL A 126 8.25 -5.71 -20.32
C VAL A 126 8.52 -6.37 -18.99
N SER A 127 7.65 -6.05 -18.06
CA SER A 127 7.63 -6.68 -16.74
C SER A 127 6.33 -7.44 -16.57
N ALA A 128 6.36 -8.47 -15.74
CA ALA A 128 5.17 -9.20 -15.36
C ALA A 128 5.14 -9.34 -13.86
N VAL A 129 3.96 -9.18 -13.29
CA VAL A 129 3.73 -9.39 -11.87
C VAL A 129 2.62 -10.41 -11.73
N LEU A 130 2.83 -11.38 -10.83
CA LEU A 130 1.83 -12.40 -10.53
C LEU A 130 1.63 -12.42 -9.01
N LEU A 131 0.37 -12.34 -8.58
CA LEU A 131 -0.01 -12.37 -7.18
C LEU A 131 -1.00 -13.50 -6.96
N ARG A 132 -0.77 -14.29 -5.92
CA ARG A 132 -1.66 -15.39 -5.54
C ARG A 132 -1.85 -15.40 -4.05
N PRO A 133 -2.98 -15.94 -3.55
CA PRO A 133 -3.18 -16.08 -2.11
C PRO A 133 -2.09 -16.93 -1.50
N GLN A 134 -1.69 -16.57 -0.31
CA GLN A 134 -0.66 -17.26 0.44
C GLN A 134 -1.18 -18.56 1.05
#